data_0b6d2929b6eafea18f0cee3a8bb1a0df
#
_entry.id   0b6d2929b6eafea18f0cee3a8bb1a0df
#
_cell.length_a   1.000
_cell.length_b   1.000
_cell.length_c   1.000
_cell.angle_alpha   90.00
_cell.angle_beta   90.00
_cell.angle_gamma   90.00
#
_symmetry.space_group_name_H-M   'P 1'
#
loop_
_entity.id
_entity.type
_entity.pdbx_description
1 polymer ?
#
loop_
_entity_poly.entity_id
_entity_poly.type
_entity_poly.pdbx_seq_one_letter_code
_entity_poly.pdbx_strand_id
1 'polypeptide(L)'
;MSYQAATIVAAPNEFRVPFPPFVQISKVQFQKDGGGSKLLVASGWDGTCRVYEVGKLGEFSEKLVFTHGKPLLTCTFAGYNKVAFGGVDHNVKLADIETGNGTQLGSHALAVRCLEFNPISSLIVSGGWDSSVKLWDARSYGNGAVDSVNVSSSVYAMDVLKHMVLVGTKDRKIYMFDSRKLREPVQVRDSPLKYQTRSVQFFPTGEAFVVSSIEGRVAVEYVEQNSDQVKRKYAFKCHREKDTDGTELIHPVHAVAFHPKFGSFATGGSDGIVNIWDPFNRKRIIQLHKFETSISSLSFNEDGTQLAIASSYQYEKEVDPSPVPNNTITIRHITEAESRPK
;
A
#
# COMPACT_ATOMS: atom_id res chain seq x y z
N MET A 1 -20.79 19.98 9.72
CA MET A 1 -20.61 18.66 9.08
C MET A 1 -21.23 17.62 10.00
N SER A 2 -22.23 16.88 9.51
CA SER A 2 -22.92 15.86 10.30
C SER A 2 -22.09 14.58 10.32
N TYR A 3 -21.64 14.15 11.50
CA TYR A 3 -21.07 12.80 11.67
C TYR A 3 -22.17 11.77 11.36
N GLN A 4 -21.93 10.90 10.42
CA GLN A 4 -22.77 9.73 10.20
C GLN A 4 -22.27 8.59 11.09
N ALA A 5 -23.20 7.99 11.85
CA ALA A 5 -22.89 6.80 12.65
C ALA A 5 -22.42 5.67 11.72
N ALA A 6 -21.28 5.06 12.05
CA ALA A 6 -20.73 3.95 11.29
C ALA A 6 -21.64 2.71 11.43
N THR A 7 -21.85 2.03 10.31
CA THR A 7 -22.52 0.73 10.33
C THR A 7 -21.52 -0.31 10.85
N ILE A 8 -21.83 -0.96 11.97
CA ILE A 8 -21.03 -2.07 12.52
C ILE A 8 -21.04 -3.23 11.52
N VAL A 9 -19.87 -3.70 11.14
CA VAL A 9 -19.67 -4.83 10.23
C VAL A 9 -19.45 -6.11 11.04
N ALA A 10 -18.89 -7.16 10.48
CA ALA A 10 -18.82 -8.51 11.03
C ALA A 10 -18.20 -8.67 12.44
N ALA A 11 -17.43 -7.68 12.94
CA ALA A 11 -16.87 -7.70 14.29
C ALA A 11 -17.15 -6.39 15.02
N PRO A 12 -17.31 -6.39 16.36
CA PRO A 12 -17.66 -5.19 17.14
C PRO A 12 -16.59 -4.10 17.13
N ASN A 13 -15.38 -4.41 16.69
CA ASN A 13 -14.25 -3.50 16.56
C ASN A 13 -13.96 -3.08 15.11
N GLU A 14 -14.90 -3.32 14.19
CA GLU A 14 -14.79 -2.97 12.78
C GLU A 14 -15.86 -1.96 12.37
N PHE A 15 -15.44 -0.95 11.63
CA PHE A 15 -16.29 0.15 11.19
C PHE A 15 -16.08 0.44 9.71
N ARG A 16 -17.17 0.56 8.95
CA ARG A 16 -17.11 0.92 7.52
C ARG A 16 -16.96 2.42 7.35
N VAL A 17 -16.01 2.82 6.52
CA VAL A 17 -15.87 4.21 6.06
C VAL A 17 -17.01 4.50 5.08
N PRO A 18 -17.75 5.61 5.27
CA PRO A 18 -18.84 6.00 4.36
C PRO A 18 -18.26 6.47 3.02
N PHE A 19 -19.04 6.28 1.94
CA PHE A 19 -18.74 6.79 0.60
C PHE A 19 -17.32 6.43 0.10
N PRO A 20 -16.93 5.13 0.08
CA PRO A 20 -15.66 4.74 -0.53
C PRO A 20 -15.68 5.03 -2.05
N PRO A 21 -14.54 5.02 -2.75
CA PRO A 21 -14.53 5.02 -4.21
C PRO A 21 -15.46 3.92 -4.74
N PHE A 22 -16.38 4.27 -5.64
CA PHE A 22 -17.44 3.34 -6.05
C PHE A 22 -17.01 2.33 -7.13
N VAL A 23 -15.88 2.59 -7.81
CA VAL A 23 -15.19 1.61 -8.65
C VAL A 23 -14.02 1.05 -7.86
N GLN A 24 -13.23 0.19 -8.41
CA GLN A 24 -12.08 -0.46 -7.78
C GLN A 24 -11.22 0.49 -6.93
N ILE A 25 -10.98 0.13 -5.66
CA ILE A 25 -10.09 0.88 -4.77
C ILE A 25 -8.65 0.44 -5.04
N SER A 26 -7.79 1.39 -5.39
CA SER A 26 -6.39 1.13 -5.75
C SER A 26 -5.46 1.14 -4.54
N LYS A 27 -5.61 2.13 -3.67
CA LYS A 27 -4.77 2.28 -2.47
C LYS A 27 -5.52 3.01 -1.37
N VAL A 28 -5.26 2.60 -0.13
CA VAL A 28 -5.60 3.35 1.08
C VAL A 28 -4.34 3.58 1.90
N GLN A 29 -4.24 4.73 2.56
CA GLN A 29 -3.10 5.04 3.41
C GLN A 29 -3.51 5.95 4.56
N PHE A 30 -3.13 5.59 5.79
CA PHE A 30 -3.18 6.52 6.91
C PHE A 30 -2.05 7.53 6.83
N GLN A 31 -2.30 8.74 7.29
CA GLN A 31 -1.26 9.74 7.47
C GLN A 31 -0.31 9.32 8.60
N LYS A 32 0.99 9.52 8.39
CA LYS A 32 2.08 9.13 9.31
C LYS A 32 3.07 10.28 9.45
N ASP A 33 2.70 11.33 10.13
CA ASP A 33 3.51 12.56 10.21
C ASP A 33 3.80 13.06 11.63
N GLY A 34 3.69 12.19 12.63
CA GLY A 34 4.05 12.48 14.02
C GLY A 34 3.06 13.37 14.76
N GLY A 35 2.00 13.83 14.10
CA GLY A 35 1.01 14.75 14.70
C GLY A 35 -0.22 14.09 15.31
N GLY A 36 -0.26 12.74 15.33
CA GLY A 36 -1.48 12.02 15.77
C GLY A 36 -2.65 12.23 14.82
N SER A 37 -2.36 12.51 13.55
CA SER A 37 -3.36 12.74 12.51
C SER A 37 -4.27 11.52 12.37
N LYS A 38 -5.54 11.82 12.19
CA LYS A 38 -6.59 10.81 11.99
C LYS A 38 -7.05 10.74 10.53
N LEU A 39 -6.20 11.20 9.61
CA LEU A 39 -6.56 11.24 8.21
C LEU A 39 -6.24 9.92 7.51
N LEU A 40 -7.15 9.52 6.63
CA LEU A 40 -7.02 8.41 5.71
C LEU A 40 -7.23 8.92 4.29
N VAL A 41 -6.36 8.56 3.35
CA VAL A 41 -6.55 8.83 1.93
C VAL A 41 -6.88 7.54 1.20
N ALA A 42 -7.77 7.63 0.21
CA ALA A 42 -8.11 6.53 -0.69
C ALA A 42 -8.13 7.01 -2.14
N SER A 43 -7.58 6.21 -3.04
CA SER A 43 -7.66 6.41 -4.49
C SER A 43 -8.42 5.28 -5.17
N GLY A 44 -9.14 5.60 -6.24
CA GLY A 44 -9.97 4.65 -6.96
C GLY A 44 -9.95 4.79 -8.48
N TRP A 45 -10.42 3.76 -9.15
CA TRP A 45 -10.59 3.74 -10.60
C TRP A 45 -11.74 4.64 -11.09
N ASP A 46 -12.57 5.13 -10.17
CA ASP A 46 -13.54 6.21 -10.46
C ASP A 46 -12.87 7.57 -10.70
N GLY A 47 -11.54 7.62 -10.61
CA GLY A 47 -10.77 8.85 -10.79
C GLY A 47 -10.86 9.80 -9.60
N THR A 48 -11.24 9.31 -8.41
CA THR A 48 -11.29 10.12 -7.20
C THR A 48 -10.14 9.80 -6.25
N CYS A 49 -9.61 10.84 -5.61
CA CYS A 49 -8.77 10.75 -4.42
C CYS A 49 -9.54 11.37 -3.25
N ARG A 50 -9.89 10.55 -2.26
CA ARG A 50 -10.74 10.94 -1.15
C ARG A 50 -9.96 11.00 0.15
N VAL A 51 -10.18 12.03 0.94
CA VAL A 51 -9.59 12.20 2.26
C VAL A 51 -10.70 12.11 3.30
N TYR A 52 -10.51 11.22 4.26
CA TYR A 52 -11.43 11.00 5.38
C TYR A 52 -10.75 11.36 6.68
N GLU A 53 -11.52 11.92 7.59
CA GLU A 53 -11.15 11.99 8.99
C GLU A 53 -11.71 10.76 9.72
N VAL A 54 -10.83 10.02 10.41
CA VAL A 54 -11.15 8.79 11.13
C VAL A 54 -11.07 9.05 12.63
N GLY A 55 -12.23 9.10 13.29
CA GLY A 55 -12.33 9.30 14.73
C GLY A 55 -12.07 8.03 15.53
N LYS A 56 -12.17 8.19 16.85
CA LYS A 56 -12.26 7.04 17.77
C LYS A 56 -13.68 6.49 17.71
N LEU A 57 -13.86 5.18 17.80
CA LEU A 57 -15.18 4.54 17.86
C LEU A 57 -16.05 4.62 16.58
N GLY A 58 -15.42 4.74 15.41
CA GLY A 58 -16.16 4.67 14.16
C GLY A 58 -16.85 5.96 13.73
N GLU A 59 -16.39 7.08 14.24
CA GLU A 59 -16.75 8.39 13.71
C GLU A 59 -15.95 8.66 12.43
N PHE A 60 -16.66 8.93 11.34
CA PHE A 60 -16.04 9.23 10.04
C PHE A 60 -16.65 10.48 9.43
N SER A 61 -15.81 11.31 8.83
CA SER A 61 -16.26 12.36 7.93
C SER A 61 -15.42 12.36 6.64
N GLU A 62 -16.09 12.48 5.49
CA GLU A 62 -15.39 12.80 4.24
C GLU A 62 -14.96 14.26 4.30
N LYS A 63 -13.66 14.50 4.35
CA LYS A 63 -13.10 15.85 4.45
C LYS A 63 -13.01 16.51 3.08
N LEU A 64 -12.58 15.75 2.06
CA LEU A 64 -12.36 16.29 0.73
C LEU A 64 -12.35 15.19 -0.33
N VAL A 65 -12.82 15.52 -1.52
CA VAL A 65 -12.75 14.67 -2.72
C VAL A 65 -12.09 15.45 -3.84
N PHE A 66 -10.98 14.94 -4.33
CA PHE A 66 -10.35 15.43 -5.56
C PHE A 66 -10.82 14.57 -6.72
N THR A 67 -11.44 15.21 -7.71
CA THR A 67 -11.85 14.55 -8.95
C THR A 67 -10.76 14.74 -10.00
N HIS A 68 -10.17 13.63 -10.45
CA HIS A 68 -9.06 13.62 -11.40
C HIS A 68 -9.52 13.36 -12.84
N GLY A 69 -10.69 12.73 -13.02
CA GLY A 69 -11.29 12.44 -14.32
C GLY A 69 -10.67 11.26 -15.08
N LYS A 70 -9.63 10.63 -14.56
CA LYS A 70 -9.01 9.39 -15.05
C LYS A 70 -8.68 8.47 -13.88
N PRO A 71 -8.70 7.13 -14.06
CA PRO A 71 -8.41 6.18 -12.99
C PRO A 71 -7.11 6.48 -12.25
N LEU A 72 -7.19 6.50 -10.92
CA LEU A 72 -6.03 6.64 -10.03
C LEU A 72 -5.55 5.26 -9.59
N LEU A 73 -4.24 5.04 -9.66
CA LEU A 73 -3.61 3.78 -9.25
C LEU A 73 -2.94 3.88 -7.89
N THR A 74 -2.69 5.11 -7.41
CA THR A 74 -1.95 5.33 -6.17
C THR A 74 -2.21 6.71 -5.59
N CYS A 75 -2.07 6.81 -4.26
CA CYS A 75 -2.09 8.06 -3.51
C CYS A 75 -1.16 7.95 -2.30
N THR A 76 -0.71 9.09 -1.78
CA THR A 76 0.07 9.17 -0.55
C THR A 76 -0.10 10.54 0.09
N PHE A 77 0.01 10.63 1.42
CA PHE A 77 0.19 11.94 2.06
C PHE A 77 1.58 12.49 1.75
N ALA A 78 1.67 13.79 1.56
CA ALA A 78 2.90 14.50 1.26
C ALA A 78 3.12 15.65 2.25
N GLY A 79 3.35 15.28 3.52
CA GLY A 79 3.37 16.19 4.67
C GLY A 79 2.00 16.33 5.33
N TYR A 80 1.86 17.35 6.16
CA TYR A 80 0.72 17.49 7.06
C TYR A 80 -0.61 17.76 6.35
N ASN A 81 -0.62 18.62 5.35
CA ASN A 81 -1.84 19.09 4.70
C ASN A 81 -1.91 18.83 3.20
N LYS A 82 -1.06 17.94 2.67
CA LYS A 82 -1.02 17.65 1.24
C LYS A 82 -1.19 16.18 0.94
N VAL A 83 -1.80 15.88 -0.21
CA VAL A 83 -1.89 14.54 -0.79
C VAL A 83 -1.34 14.54 -2.20
N ALA A 84 -0.55 13.53 -2.53
CA ALA A 84 -0.11 13.27 -3.90
C ALA A 84 -0.88 12.06 -4.47
N PHE A 85 -1.23 12.13 -5.74
CA PHE A 85 -1.91 11.04 -6.43
C PHE A 85 -1.52 10.99 -7.90
N GLY A 86 -1.67 9.80 -8.49
CA GLY A 86 -1.33 9.54 -9.88
C GLY A 86 -1.99 8.28 -10.40
N GLY A 87 -2.04 8.15 -11.72
CA GLY A 87 -2.74 7.04 -12.34
C GLY A 87 -2.45 6.88 -13.83
N VAL A 88 -3.48 6.45 -14.57
CA VAL A 88 -3.35 6.08 -15.99
C VAL A 88 -3.16 7.27 -16.94
N ASP A 89 -3.37 8.50 -16.47
CA ASP A 89 -3.09 9.71 -17.22
C ASP A 89 -1.62 10.17 -17.16
N HIS A 90 -0.78 9.37 -16.50
CA HIS A 90 0.67 9.57 -16.38
C HIS A 90 1.08 10.71 -15.45
N ASN A 91 0.16 11.53 -15.00
CA ASN A 91 0.46 12.72 -14.20
C ASN A 91 0.69 12.41 -12.73
N VAL A 92 1.65 13.10 -12.13
CA VAL A 92 1.83 13.20 -10.69
C VAL A 92 1.25 14.54 -10.25
N LYS A 93 0.22 14.51 -9.43
CA LYS A 93 -0.44 15.70 -8.89
C LYS A 93 -0.25 15.77 -7.38
N LEU A 94 -0.17 16.99 -6.89
CA LEU A 94 -0.12 17.33 -5.47
C LEU A 94 -1.27 18.28 -5.17
N ALA A 95 -2.04 17.99 -4.13
CA ALA A 95 -3.19 18.80 -3.75
C ALA A 95 -3.14 19.13 -2.26
N ASP A 96 -3.61 20.32 -1.94
CA ASP A 96 -3.72 20.82 -0.57
C ASP A 96 -5.08 20.44 0.00
N ILE A 97 -5.09 19.83 1.21
CA ILE A 97 -6.30 19.30 1.84
C ILE A 97 -7.19 20.42 2.40
N GLU A 98 -6.60 21.56 2.77
CA GLU A 98 -7.36 22.66 3.38
C GLU A 98 -8.02 23.53 2.32
N THR A 99 -7.29 23.83 1.25
CA THR A 99 -7.79 24.71 0.18
C THR A 99 -8.52 23.96 -0.94
N GLY A 100 -8.30 22.65 -1.07
CA GLY A 100 -8.81 21.85 -2.17
C GLY A 100 -8.09 22.08 -3.52
N ASN A 101 -7.08 22.93 -3.55
CA ASN A 101 -6.34 23.25 -4.77
C ASN A 101 -5.33 22.15 -5.11
N GLY A 102 -5.31 21.75 -6.38
CA GLY A 102 -4.35 20.75 -6.88
C GLY A 102 -3.44 21.32 -7.96
N THR A 103 -2.18 20.91 -7.97
CA THR A 103 -1.19 21.29 -8.95
C THR A 103 -0.50 20.06 -9.51
N GLN A 104 -0.23 20.04 -10.81
CA GLN A 104 0.57 19.01 -11.44
C GLN A 104 2.05 19.29 -11.18
N LEU A 105 2.75 18.28 -10.61
CA LEU A 105 4.21 18.34 -10.42
C LEU A 105 4.95 17.99 -11.71
N GLY A 106 4.40 17.09 -12.49
CA GLY A 106 4.95 16.64 -13.77
C GLY A 106 4.32 15.30 -14.19
N SER A 107 5.00 14.56 -15.06
CA SER A 107 4.47 13.30 -15.61
C SER A 107 5.52 12.23 -15.84
N HIS A 108 5.05 11.01 -15.93
CA HIS A 108 5.73 9.84 -16.51
C HIS A 108 5.35 9.69 -17.99
N ALA A 109 6.06 8.83 -18.73
CA ALA A 109 5.67 8.51 -20.11
C ALA A 109 4.52 7.49 -20.19
N LEU A 110 4.30 6.70 -19.12
CA LEU A 110 3.19 5.78 -18.95
C LEU A 110 2.57 5.96 -17.55
N ALA A 111 1.63 5.08 -17.19
CA ALA A 111 0.88 5.18 -15.93
C ALA A 111 1.79 5.25 -14.69
N VAL A 112 1.40 6.10 -13.74
CA VAL A 112 2.03 6.20 -12.41
C VAL A 112 1.46 5.10 -11.54
N ARG A 113 2.27 4.08 -11.23
CA ARG A 113 1.82 2.91 -10.45
C ARG A 113 2.01 3.08 -8.97
N CYS A 114 3.10 3.73 -8.54
CA CYS A 114 3.49 3.88 -7.15
C CYS A 114 3.79 5.33 -6.81
N LEU A 115 3.36 5.75 -5.63
CA LEU A 115 3.72 7.03 -4.99
C LEU A 115 3.97 6.78 -3.51
N GLU A 116 5.11 7.24 -3.03
CA GLU A 116 5.46 7.27 -1.61
C GLU A 116 6.09 8.62 -1.25
N PHE A 117 5.95 9.02 0.00
CA PHE A 117 6.51 10.27 0.50
C PHE A 117 7.64 10.01 1.48
N ASN A 118 8.73 10.73 1.30
CA ASN A 118 9.85 10.74 2.23
C ASN A 118 9.79 11.99 3.13
N PRO A 119 9.37 11.85 4.39
CA PRO A 119 9.22 13.01 5.27
C PRO A 119 10.56 13.68 5.63
N ILE A 120 11.67 12.94 5.59
CA ILE A 120 13.01 13.51 5.93
C ILE A 120 13.48 14.51 4.86
N SER A 121 13.27 14.18 3.59
CA SER A 121 13.68 15.04 2.47
C SER A 121 12.58 15.91 1.90
N SER A 122 11.32 15.70 2.34
CA SER A 122 10.13 16.31 1.75
C SER A 122 9.96 16.00 0.26
N LEU A 123 10.46 14.86 -0.18
CA LEU A 123 10.36 14.40 -1.56
C LEU A 123 9.26 13.36 -1.72
N ILE A 124 8.51 13.47 -2.81
CA ILE A 124 7.64 12.42 -3.30
C ILE A 124 8.46 11.56 -4.25
N VAL A 125 8.36 10.25 -4.08
CA VAL A 125 8.97 9.25 -4.97
C VAL A 125 7.86 8.62 -5.79
N SER A 126 8.00 8.58 -7.11
CA SER A 126 7.06 7.92 -8.00
C SER A 126 7.73 6.83 -8.81
N GLY A 127 6.98 5.75 -9.05
CA GLY A 127 7.37 4.67 -9.95
C GLY A 127 6.33 4.47 -11.05
N GLY A 128 6.78 4.46 -12.30
CA GLY A 128 5.91 4.36 -13.47
C GLY A 128 6.04 3.04 -14.24
N TRP A 129 5.03 2.76 -15.05
CA TRP A 129 5.11 1.66 -16.02
C TRP A 129 6.07 1.96 -17.18
N ASP A 130 6.53 3.21 -17.29
CA ASP A 130 7.58 3.65 -18.20
C ASP A 130 9.00 3.22 -17.76
N SER A 131 9.09 2.35 -16.75
CA SER A 131 10.35 1.86 -16.19
C SER A 131 11.20 2.96 -15.57
N SER A 132 10.60 4.04 -15.08
CA SER A 132 11.30 5.12 -14.40
C SER A 132 10.87 5.27 -12.95
N VAL A 133 11.82 5.69 -12.11
CA VAL A 133 11.60 6.19 -10.75
C VAL A 133 11.98 7.64 -10.73
N LYS A 134 11.11 8.52 -10.23
CA LYS A 134 11.31 9.98 -10.23
C LYS A 134 11.13 10.56 -8.83
N LEU A 135 11.87 11.62 -8.54
CA LEU A 135 11.76 12.40 -7.31
C LEU A 135 11.14 13.78 -7.62
N TRP A 136 10.20 14.20 -6.74
CA TRP A 136 9.49 15.47 -6.85
C TRP A 136 9.56 16.21 -5.52
N ASP A 137 9.86 17.49 -5.54
CA ASP A 137 9.85 18.30 -4.32
C ASP A 137 8.41 18.74 -4.01
N ALA A 138 7.87 18.27 -2.87
CA ALA A 138 6.51 18.61 -2.42
C ALA A 138 6.35 20.11 -2.03
N ARG A 139 7.43 20.86 -1.97
CA ARG A 139 7.46 22.31 -1.66
C ARG A 139 7.51 23.19 -2.91
N SER A 140 7.95 22.62 -4.04
CA SER A 140 8.19 23.34 -5.28
C SER A 140 7.22 22.88 -6.37
N TYR A 141 6.44 23.79 -6.90
CA TYR A 141 5.44 23.52 -7.93
C TYR A 141 5.98 23.79 -9.33
N GLY A 142 5.68 22.90 -10.27
CA GLY A 142 5.88 23.15 -11.70
C GLY A 142 7.33 23.02 -12.22
N ASN A 143 8.29 22.65 -11.39
CA ASN A 143 9.70 22.53 -11.81
C ASN A 143 10.06 21.16 -12.41
N GLY A 144 9.09 20.25 -12.55
CA GLY A 144 9.35 18.89 -13.00
C GLY A 144 10.00 18.00 -11.94
N ALA A 145 10.53 16.86 -12.36
CA ALA A 145 11.23 15.94 -11.47
C ALA A 145 12.61 16.51 -11.07
N VAL A 146 12.91 16.44 -9.77
CA VAL A 146 14.22 16.84 -9.21
C VAL A 146 15.34 15.91 -9.68
N ASP A 147 15.03 14.61 -9.73
CA ASP A 147 15.93 13.57 -10.24
C ASP A 147 15.11 12.39 -10.78
N SER A 148 15.74 11.57 -11.62
CA SER A 148 15.10 10.38 -12.19
C SER A 148 16.11 9.31 -12.55
N VAL A 149 15.67 8.04 -12.46
CA VAL A 149 16.47 6.88 -12.87
C VAL A 149 15.61 5.88 -13.62
N ASN A 150 16.18 5.19 -14.60
CA ASN A 150 15.53 4.08 -15.27
C ASN A 150 15.89 2.75 -14.61
N VAL A 151 14.91 1.87 -14.50
CA VAL A 151 15.07 0.50 -14.06
C VAL A 151 14.82 -0.46 -15.23
N SER A 152 15.08 -1.74 -15.05
CA SER A 152 15.02 -2.74 -16.14
C SER A 152 13.64 -2.92 -16.76
N SER A 153 12.58 -2.66 -16.04
CA SER A 153 11.19 -2.88 -16.48
C SER A 153 10.20 -2.06 -15.67
N SER A 154 8.92 -2.09 -16.06
CA SER A 154 7.83 -1.37 -15.38
C SER A 154 7.86 -1.55 -13.87
N VAL A 155 7.70 -0.45 -13.12
CA VAL A 155 7.60 -0.47 -11.66
C VAL A 155 6.22 -0.99 -11.26
N TYR A 156 6.19 -2.01 -10.41
CA TYR A 156 4.95 -2.63 -9.92
C TYR A 156 4.69 -2.40 -8.45
N ALA A 157 5.75 -2.28 -7.66
CA ALA A 157 5.66 -2.04 -6.23
C ALA A 157 6.82 -1.16 -5.76
N MET A 158 6.60 -0.36 -4.74
CA MET A 158 7.60 0.54 -4.18
C MET A 158 7.29 0.83 -2.72
N ASP A 159 8.36 1.04 -1.94
CA ASP A 159 8.29 1.54 -0.58
C ASP A 159 9.45 2.46 -0.28
N VAL A 160 9.27 3.38 0.65
CA VAL A 160 10.27 4.35 1.06
C VAL A 160 10.42 4.34 2.58
N LEU A 161 11.65 4.14 3.04
CA LEU A 161 11.98 4.23 4.46
C LEU A 161 13.27 5.04 4.65
N LYS A 162 13.18 6.15 5.40
CA LYS A 162 14.30 7.09 5.56
C LYS A 162 14.80 7.59 4.20
N HIS A 163 16.05 7.30 3.86
CA HIS A 163 16.61 7.65 2.56
C HIS A 163 16.57 6.49 1.54
N MET A 164 16.12 5.31 1.97
CA MET A 164 16.07 4.13 1.11
C MET A 164 14.76 4.05 0.34
N VAL A 165 14.87 3.75 -0.95
CA VAL A 165 13.77 3.49 -1.87
C VAL A 165 13.88 2.05 -2.34
N LEU A 166 12.85 1.25 -2.08
CA LEU A 166 12.73 -0.14 -2.50
C LEU A 166 11.78 -0.23 -3.69
N VAL A 167 12.22 -0.84 -4.77
CA VAL A 167 11.45 -0.91 -6.02
C VAL A 167 11.39 -2.35 -6.52
N GLY A 168 10.18 -2.84 -6.73
CA GLY A 168 9.90 -4.13 -7.38
C GLY A 168 9.41 -3.93 -8.81
N THR A 169 10.04 -4.62 -9.78
CA THR A 169 9.75 -4.46 -11.20
C THR A 169 9.02 -5.66 -11.80
N LYS A 170 8.43 -5.48 -12.99
CA LYS A 170 7.72 -6.50 -13.76
C LYS A 170 8.56 -7.74 -14.03
N ASP A 171 9.85 -7.57 -14.34
CA ASP A 171 10.82 -8.63 -14.58
C ASP A 171 11.38 -9.26 -13.30
N ARG A 172 10.75 -8.98 -12.15
CA ARG A 172 11.07 -9.53 -10.82
C ARG A 172 12.45 -9.11 -10.29
N LYS A 173 12.95 -7.96 -10.68
CA LYS A 173 14.11 -7.35 -10.02
C LYS A 173 13.64 -6.53 -8.81
N ILE A 174 14.47 -6.52 -7.78
CA ILE A 174 14.33 -5.69 -6.60
C ILE A 174 15.51 -4.74 -6.57
N TYR A 175 15.22 -3.46 -6.73
CA TYR A 175 16.20 -2.38 -6.63
C TYR A 175 16.12 -1.73 -5.27
N MET A 176 17.25 -1.35 -4.73
CA MET A 176 17.37 -0.45 -3.59
C MET A 176 18.18 0.76 -3.99
N PHE A 177 17.60 1.95 -3.80
CA PHE A 177 18.28 3.23 -4.08
C PHE A 177 18.39 4.04 -2.79
N ASP A 178 19.37 4.94 -2.76
CA ASP A 178 19.40 6.05 -1.82
C ASP A 178 18.81 7.29 -2.50
N SER A 179 17.75 7.86 -1.95
CA SER A 179 17.06 9.03 -2.52
C SER A 179 17.92 10.28 -2.63
N ARG A 180 19.07 10.31 -1.96
CA ARG A 180 20.08 11.38 -2.05
C ARG A 180 21.01 11.21 -3.25
N LYS A 181 21.06 9.97 -3.82
CA LYS A 181 21.89 9.58 -4.97
C LYS A 181 21.13 8.59 -5.85
N LEU A 182 20.00 9.03 -6.41
CA LEU A 182 19.07 8.13 -7.10
C LEU A 182 19.64 7.45 -8.34
N ARG A 183 20.64 8.07 -8.99
CA ARG A 183 21.15 7.63 -10.30
C ARG A 183 21.80 6.25 -10.30
N GLU A 184 22.30 5.81 -9.15
CA GLU A 184 22.94 4.50 -8.99
C GLU A 184 22.22 3.68 -7.93
N PRO A 185 21.77 2.44 -8.24
CA PRO A 185 21.20 1.59 -7.22
C PRO A 185 22.27 1.15 -6.23
N VAL A 186 21.93 1.20 -4.93
CA VAL A 186 22.79 0.64 -3.86
C VAL A 186 22.87 -0.89 -4.03
N GLN A 187 21.76 -1.50 -4.45
CA GLN A 187 21.69 -2.93 -4.72
C GLN A 187 20.66 -3.24 -5.80
N VAL A 188 20.92 -4.31 -6.56
CA VAL A 188 19.96 -4.94 -7.47
C VAL A 188 19.97 -6.44 -7.21
N ARG A 189 18.78 -7.03 -7.04
CA ARG A 189 18.61 -8.47 -6.76
C ARG A 189 17.49 -9.05 -7.61
N ASP A 190 17.53 -10.36 -7.80
CA ASP A 190 16.35 -11.10 -8.25
C ASP A 190 15.37 -11.28 -7.08
N SER A 191 14.08 -11.22 -7.38
CA SER A 191 13.06 -11.54 -6.38
C SER A 191 13.22 -12.99 -5.92
N PRO A 192 13.09 -13.27 -4.62
CA PRO A 192 13.11 -14.64 -4.11
C PRO A 192 11.88 -15.45 -4.53
N LEU A 193 10.86 -14.77 -5.08
CA LEU A 193 9.61 -15.38 -5.55
C LEU A 193 9.60 -15.53 -7.07
N LYS A 194 9.00 -16.62 -7.56
CA LYS A 194 9.09 -17.02 -8.97
C LYS A 194 8.11 -16.29 -9.89
N TYR A 195 7.08 -15.66 -9.31
CA TYR A 195 6.01 -15.01 -10.07
C TYR A 195 5.96 -13.51 -9.79
N GLN A 196 5.03 -12.82 -10.45
CA GLN A 196 4.89 -11.38 -10.42
C GLN A 196 4.84 -10.81 -8.99
N THR A 197 5.69 -9.83 -8.71
CA THR A 197 5.68 -9.05 -7.48
C THR A 197 4.43 -8.18 -7.41
N ARG A 198 3.76 -8.17 -6.26
CA ARG A 198 2.57 -7.35 -6.00
C ARG A 198 2.84 -6.22 -5.02
N SER A 199 3.61 -6.49 -3.95
CA SER A 199 3.97 -5.50 -2.96
C SER A 199 5.40 -5.74 -2.48
N VAL A 200 6.08 -4.64 -2.14
CA VAL A 200 7.35 -4.65 -1.41
C VAL A 200 7.24 -3.65 -0.28
N GLN A 201 7.72 -4.02 0.93
CA GLN A 201 7.74 -3.10 2.06
C GLN A 201 8.93 -3.35 2.97
N PHE A 202 9.55 -2.28 3.44
CA PHE A 202 10.57 -2.35 4.48
C PHE A 202 9.97 -2.71 5.84
N PHE A 203 10.73 -3.45 6.63
CA PHE A 203 10.51 -3.48 8.07
C PHE A 203 10.70 -2.08 8.66
N PRO A 204 9.95 -1.70 9.70
CA PRO A 204 10.11 -0.39 10.35
C PRO A 204 11.54 -0.09 10.82
N THR A 205 12.32 -1.13 11.15
CA THR A 205 13.74 -1.01 11.52
C THR A 205 14.66 -0.71 10.35
N GLY A 206 14.23 -1.05 9.11
CA GLY A 206 15.02 -0.89 7.89
C GLY A 206 16.06 -2.00 7.65
N GLU A 207 16.15 -3.01 8.52
CA GLU A 207 17.11 -4.13 8.36
C GLU A 207 16.69 -5.17 7.33
N ALA A 208 15.39 -5.25 7.06
CA ALA A 208 14.78 -6.24 6.19
C ALA A 208 13.61 -5.65 5.38
N PHE A 209 13.13 -6.42 4.44
CA PHE A 209 11.93 -6.10 3.65
C PHE A 209 11.14 -7.36 3.30
N VAL A 210 9.89 -7.17 2.97
CA VAL A 210 8.96 -8.22 2.54
C VAL A 210 8.64 -8.04 1.06
N VAL A 211 8.55 -9.16 0.35
CA VAL A 211 8.08 -9.22 -1.04
C VAL A 211 6.87 -10.15 -1.08
N SER A 212 5.78 -9.71 -1.68
CA SER A 212 4.61 -10.54 -1.96
C SER A 212 4.42 -10.77 -3.46
N SER A 213 3.77 -11.87 -3.83
CA SER A 213 3.55 -12.22 -5.23
C SER A 213 2.16 -12.77 -5.50
N ILE A 214 1.85 -12.97 -6.79
CA ILE A 214 0.60 -13.59 -7.24
C ILE A 214 0.52 -15.09 -6.93
N GLU A 215 1.62 -15.71 -6.50
CA GLU A 215 1.69 -17.16 -6.23
C GLU A 215 1.24 -17.58 -4.83
N GLY A 216 0.54 -16.70 -4.08
CA GLY A 216 0.15 -16.99 -2.70
C GLY A 216 1.38 -17.26 -1.81
N ARG A 217 2.38 -16.40 -1.92
CA ARG A 217 3.63 -16.45 -1.15
C ARG A 217 4.10 -15.06 -0.74
N VAL A 218 4.78 -15.07 0.38
CA VAL A 218 5.50 -13.91 0.92
C VAL A 218 6.93 -14.35 1.25
N ALA A 219 7.90 -13.50 0.95
CA ALA A 219 9.29 -13.70 1.29
C ALA A 219 9.79 -12.56 2.19
N VAL A 220 10.61 -12.92 3.18
CA VAL A 220 11.34 -11.99 4.05
C VAL A 220 12.81 -12.02 3.64
N GLU A 221 13.32 -10.88 3.24
CA GLU A 221 14.70 -10.67 2.80
C GLU A 221 15.38 -9.60 3.67
N TYR A 222 16.70 -9.70 3.83
CA TYR A 222 17.48 -8.72 4.59
C TYR A 222 18.20 -7.75 3.66
N VAL A 223 18.32 -6.50 4.07
CA VAL A 223 19.01 -5.45 3.31
C VAL A 223 20.48 -5.80 3.16
N GLU A 224 21.17 -6.06 4.27
CA GLU A 224 22.54 -6.55 4.23
C GLU A 224 22.58 -8.03 3.86
N GLN A 225 23.63 -8.46 3.15
CA GLN A 225 23.83 -9.85 2.72
C GLN A 225 25.04 -10.50 3.41
N ASN A 226 25.21 -10.26 4.70
CA ASN A 226 26.19 -11.00 5.46
C ASN A 226 25.71 -12.46 5.72
N SER A 227 26.64 -13.34 6.09
CA SER A 227 26.41 -14.78 6.24
C SER A 227 25.27 -15.13 7.21
N ASP A 228 25.08 -14.32 8.25
CA ASP A 228 24.08 -14.57 9.28
C ASP A 228 22.69 -14.13 8.85
N GLN A 229 22.57 -13.01 8.11
CA GLN A 229 21.31 -12.55 7.59
C GLN A 229 20.81 -13.40 6.43
N VAL A 230 21.72 -13.89 5.57
CA VAL A 230 21.35 -14.83 4.49
C VAL A 230 20.71 -16.10 5.05
N LYS A 231 21.15 -16.60 6.22
CA LYS A 231 20.55 -17.78 6.89
C LYS A 231 19.17 -17.48 7.49
N ARG A 232 18.86 -16.24 7.78
CA ARG A 232 17.59 -15.82 8.41
C ARG A 232 16.48 -15.59 7.41
N LYS A 233 16.78 -15.35 6.12
CA LYS A 233 15.78 -15.18 5.07
C LYS A 233 14.90 -16.41 4.90
N TYR A 234 13.65 -16.20 4.56
CA TYR A 234 12.69 -17.28 4.33
C TYR A 234 11.53 -16.82 3.44
N ALA A 235 10.83 -17.80 2.86
CA ALA A 235 9.57 -17.58 2.17
C ALA A 235 8.54 -18.60 2.65
N PHE A 236 7.28 -18.20 2.68
CA PHE A 236 6.19 -19.07 3.14
C PHE A 236 4.96 -18.94 2.24
N LYS A 237 4.14 -19.99 2.24
CA LYS A 237 2.84 -20.04 1.58
C LYS A 237 1.77 -19.38 2.44
N CYS A 238 0.90 -18.59 1.84
CA CYS A 238 -0.25 -17.98 2.46
C CYS A 238 -1.35 -17.74 1.41
N HIS A 239 -2.55 -17.35 1.83
CA HIS A 239 -3.67 -17.08 0.92
C HIS A 239 -3.91 -18.25 -0.05
N ARG A 240 -4.07 -19.44 0.54
CA ARG A 240 -4.36 -20.68 -0.18
C ARG A 240 -5.48 -21.41 0.52
N GLU A 241 -6.38 -21.95 -0.24
CA GLU A 241 -7.48 -22.79 0.22
C GLU A 241 -7.55 -24.06 -0.63
N LYS A 242 -8.22 -25.08 -0.14
CA LYS A 242 -8.49 -26.30 -0.91
C LYS A 242 -9.93 -26.27 -1.38
N ASP A 243 -10.11 -26.55 -2.64
CA ASP A 243 -11.45 -26.77 -3.22
C ASP A 243 -12.02 -28.12 -2.77
N THR A 244 -13.27 -28.38 -3.10
CA THR A 244 -14.03 -29.60 -2.76
C THR A 244 -13.42 -30.89 -3.29
N ASP A 245 -12.68 -30.80 -4.43
CA ASP A 245 -11.96 -31.89 -5.05
C ASP A 245 -10.51 -32.07 -4.52
N GLY A 246 -10.08 -31.22 -3.57
CA GLY A 246 -8.74 -31.21 -3.01
C GLY A 246 -7.71 -30.37 -3.77
N THR A 247 -8.10 -29.73 -4.89
CA THR A 247 -7.23 -28.82 -5.66
C THR A 247 -6.85 -27.61 -4.81
N GLU A 248 -5.55 -27.25 -4.78
CA GLU A 248 -5.05 -26.08 -4.06
C GLU A 248 -5.35 -24.82 -4.89
N LEU A 249 -6.28 -23.99 -4.42
CA LEU A 249 -6.55 -22.67 -4.95
C LEU A 249 -5.53 -21.68 -4.42
N ILE A 250 -4.86 -20.97 -5.31
CA ILE A 250 -3.77 -20.04 -4.98
C ILE A 250 -4.23 -18.63 -5.29
N HIS A 251 -4.20 -17.78 -4.27
CA HIS A 251 -4.65 -16.39 -4.37
C HIS A 251 -3.49 -15.41 -4.34
N PRO A 252 -3.46 -14.41 -5.25
CA PRO A 252 -2.54 -13.28 -5.19
C PRO A 252 -2.52 -12.59 -3.82
N VAL A 253 -1.32 -12.22 -3.34
CA VAL A 253 -1.15 -11.40 -2.14
C VAL A 253 -0.95 -9.96 -2.57
N HIS A 254 -2.04 -9.17 -2.58
CA HIS A 254 -2.04 -7.82 -3.13
C HIS A 254 -1.41 -6.78 -2.22
N ALA A 255 -1.65 -6.91 -0.91
CA ALA A 255 -1.31 -5.88 0.06
C ALA A 255 -0.45 -6.43 1.19
N VAL A 256 0.50 -5.63 1.62
CA VAL A 256 1.30 -5.82 2.84
C VAL A 256 1.28 -4.52 3.62
N ALA A 257 1.16 -4.59 4.95
CA ALA A 257 1.29 -3.42 5.81
C ALA A 257 1.98 -3.80 7.13
N PHE A 258 3.03 -3.09 7.51
CA PHE A 258 3.72 -3.30 8.78
C PHE A 258 3.04 -2.56 9.93
N HIS A 259 2.93 -3.24 11.07
CA HIS A 259 2.60 -2.61 12.33
C HIS A 259 3.80 -1.76 12.80
N PRO A 260 3.62 -0.45 13.02
CA PRO A 260 4.76 0.47 13.20
C PRO A 260 5.60 0.20 14.44
N LYS A 261 4.99 -0.31 15.53
CA LYS A 261 5.70 -0.54 16.80
C LYS A 261 6.26 -1.95 16.93
N PHE A 262 5.54 -2.97 16.47
CA PHE A 262 5.89 -4.37 16.76
C PHE A 262 6.65 -5.05 15.64
N GLY A 263 6.66 -4.49 14.43
CA GLY A 263 7.29 -5.10 13.27
C GLY A 263 6.59 -6.37 12.76
N SER A 264 5.45 -6.75 13.34
CA SER A 264 4.52 -7.69 12.73
C SER A 264 3.93 -7.07 11.46
N PHE A 265 3.40 -7.88 10.55
CA PHE A 265 2.83 -7.35 9.32
C PHE A 265 1.54 -8.06 8.93
N ALA A 266 0.64 -7.31 8.33
CA ALA A 266 -0.58 -7.81 7.74
C ALA A 266 -0.38 -8.12 6.25
N THR A 267 -1.03 -9.17 5.76
CA THR A 267 -1.17 -9.48 4.32
C THR A 267 -2.63 -9.53 3.94
N GLY A 268 -2.97 -9.03 2.76
CA GLY A 268 -4.30 -9.09 2.17
C GLY A 268 -4.26 -9.78 0.81
N GLY A 269 -5.12 -10.76 0.61
CA GLY A 269 -5.16 -11.57 -0.61
C GLY A 269 -6.45 -11.43 -1.41
N SER A 270 -6.45 -12.00 -2.61
CA SER A 270 -7.65 -12.07 -3.45
C SER A 270 -8.71 -13.06 -2.92
N ASP A 271 -8.34 -13.88 -1.93
CA ASP A 271 -9.26 -14.72 -1.15
C ASP A 271 -10.20 -13.93 -0.22
N GLY A 272 -9.99 -12.61 -0.09
CA GLY A 272 -10.71 -11.76 0.85
C GLY A 272 -10.26 -11.91 2.30
N ILE A 273 -9.12 -12.54 2.54
CA ILE A 273 -8.59 -12.78 3.89
C ILE A 273 -7.50 -11.75 4.23
N VAL A 274 -7.48 -11.33 5.48
CA VAL A 274 -6.36 -10.59 6.08
C VAL A 274 -5.72 -11.47 7.16
N ASN A 275 -4.40 -11.66 7.07
CA ASN A 275 -3.61 -12.37 8.07
C ASN A 275 -2.60 -11.42 8.69
N ILE A 276 -2.36 -11.52 10.00
CA ILE A 276 -1.27 -10.81 10.69
C ILE A 276 -0.20 -11.84 11.09
N TRP A 277 1.05 -11.52 10.79
CA TRP A 277 2.20 -12.42 10.91
C TRP A 277 3.24 -11.90 11.89
N ASP A 278 3.81 -12.82 12.64
CA ASP A 278 5.03 -12.64 13.42
C ASP A 278 6.24 -13.06 12.55
N PRO A 279 7.02 -12.10 12.01
CA PRO A 279 8.16 -12.45 11.17
C PRO A 279 9.32 -13.06 11.93
N PHE A 280 9.43 -12.82 13.22
CA PHE A 280 10.54 -13.29 14.05
C PHE A 280 10.39 -14.78 14.39
N ASN A 281 9.19 -15.20 14.77
CA ASN A 281 8.86 -16.60 15.06
C ASN A 281 8.27 -17.34 13.85
N ARG A 282 8.11 -16.68 12.69
CA ARG A 282 7.60 -17.23 11.42
C ARG A 282 6.21 -17.87 11.58
N LYS A 283 5.33 -17.21 12.31
CA LYS A 283 3.98 -17.72 12.65
C LYS A 283 2.91 -16.69 12.30
N ARG A 284 1.72 -17.18 12.01
CA ARG A 284 0.53 -16.36 11.95
C ARG A 284 0.06 -16.05 13.37
N ILE A 285 -0.14 -14.76 13.67
CA ILE A 285 -0.71 -14.30 14.94
C ILE A 285 -2.20 -14.49 14.91
N ILE A 286 -2.86 -13.93 13.87
CA ILE A 286 -4.32 -14.00 13.69
C ILE A 286 -4.68 -14.03 12.21
N GLN A 287 -5.82 -14.61 11.90
CA GLN A 287 -6.53 -14.48 10.63
C GLN A 287 -7.86 -13.79 10.92
N LEU A 288 -8.15 -12.72 10.20
CA LEU A 288 -9.43 -12.04 10.28
C LEU A 288 -10.50 -12.83 9.52
N HIS A 289 -11.77 -12.45 9.71
CA HIS A 289 -12.86 -13.05 8.94
C HIS A 289 -12.69 -12.79 7.42
N LYS A 290 -13.39 -13.54 6.61
CA LYS A 290 -13.38 -13.37 5.16
C LYS A 290 -14.23 -12.14 4.79
N PHE A 291 -13.65 -11.20 4.05
CA PHE A 291 -14.33 -10.06 3.46
C PHE A 291 -15.05 -10.49 2.17
N GLU A 292 -15.97 -9.66 1.69
CA GLU A 292 -16.83 -9.98 0.53
C GLU A 292 -16.02 -10.20 -0.76
N THR A 293 -14.87 -9.53 -0.90
CA THR A 293 -14.03 -9.61 -2.10
C THR A 293 -12.55 -9.38 -1.76
N SER A 294 -11.70 -9.38 -2.80
CA SER A 294 -10.24 -9.24 -2.70
C SER A 294 -9.81 -8.05 -1.83
N ILE A 295 -8.76 -8.22 -1.04
CA ILE A 295 -8.16 -7.13 -0.27
C ILE A 295 -7.15 -6.42 -1.16
N SER A 296 -7.48 -5.22 -1.62
CA SER A 296 -6.66 -4.45 -2.56
C SER A 296 -5.55 -3.65 -1.88
N SER A 297 -5.79 -3.15 -0.67
CA SER A 297 -4.83 -2.31 0.06
C SER A 297 -5.02 -2.40 1.56
N LEU A 298 -3.92 -2.25 2.31
CA LEU A 298 -3.86 -2.25 3.76
C LEU A 298 -3.00 -1.08 4.24
N SER A 299 -3.37 -0.47 5.36
CA SER A 299 -2.55 0.54 6.02
C SER A 299 -2.79 0.57 7.52
N PHE A 300 -1.73 0.43 8.32
CA PHE A 300 -1.80 0.76 9.74
C PHE A 300 -1.68 2.26 9.94
N ASN A 301 -2.40 2.78 10.94
CA ASN A 301 -2.18 4.13 11.43
C ASN A 301 -0.84 4.24 12.20
N GLU A 302 -0.45 5.44 12.57
CA GLU A 302 0.86 5.74 13.14
C GLU A 302 1.15 5.01 14.47
N ASP A 303 0.14 4.84 15.31
CA ASP A 303 0.29 4.16 16.61
C ASP A 303 0.04 2.64 16.56
N GLY A 304 -0.42 2.12 15.42
CA GLY A 304 -0.71 0.71 15.18
C GLY A 304 -2.04 0.23 15.75
N THR A 305 -2.85 1.11 16.32
CA THR A 305 -4.14 0.74 16.94
C THR A 305 -5.26 0.53 15.93
N GLN A 306 -5.09 1.00 14.70
CA GLN A 306 -6.08 0.90 13.63
C GLN A 306 -5.44 0.34 12.35
N LEU A 307 -6.17 -0.54 11.68
CA LEU A 307 -5.85 -1.07 10.35
C LEU A 307 -6.97 -0.70 9.37
N ALA A 308 -6.63 0.08 8.35
CA ALA A 308 -7.51 0.30 7.21
C ALA A 308 -7.39 -0.87 6.24
N ILE A 309 -8.54 -1.44 5.87
CA ILE A 309 -8.68 -2.60 5.00
C ILE A 309 -9.56 -2.18 3.82
N ALA A 310 -8.99 -2.09 2.63
CA ALA A 310 -9.75 -1.87 1.41
C ALA A 310 -10.11 -3.23 0.79
N SER A 311 -11.40 -3.56 0.78
CA SER A 311 -11.93 -4.73 0.10
C SER A 311 -12.57 -4.27 -1.21
N SER A 312 -12.03 -4.74 -2.33
CA SER A 312 -12.40 -4.28 -3.66
C SER A 312 -12.10 -5.36 -4.70
N TYR A 313 -13.09 -5.69 -5.52
CA TYR A 313 -12.94 -6.70 -6.56
C TYR A 313 -11.88 -6.29 -7.60
N GLN A 314 -10.94 -7.20 -7.90
CA GLN A 314 -9.75 -6.90 -8.71
C GLN A 314 -9.87 -7.39 -10.17
N TYR A 315 -11.04 -7.88 -10.59
CA TYR A 315 -11.27 -8.40 -11.95
C TYR A 315 -10.26 -9.48 -12.37
N GLU A 316 -9.96 -10.41 -11.46
CA GLU A 316 -8.97 -11.48 -11.66
C GLU A 316 -9.59 -12.79 -12.10
N LYS A 317 -10.91 -12.90 -12.14
CA LYS A 317 -11.62 -14.09 -12.59
C LYS A 317 -11.87 -14.02 -14.08
N GLU A 318 -11.91 -15.19 -14.73
CA GLU A 318 -12.25 -15.31 -16.14
C GLU A 318 -13.68 -14.83 -16.43
N VAL A 319 -14.58 -15.04 -15.47
CA VAL A 319 -15.97 -14.54 -15.52
C VAL A 319 -16.22 -13.71 -14.25
N ASP A 320 -16.59 -12.46 -14.45
CA ASP A 320 -16.91 -11.58 -13.33
C ASP A 320 -18.19 -12.00 -12.62
N PRO A 321 -18.26 -11.88 -11.28
CA PRO A 321 -19.48 -12.15 -10.55
C PRO A 321 -20.57 -11.14 -10.92
N SER A 322 -21.81 -11.61 -10.97
CA SER A 322 -22.98 -10.76 -11.18
C SER A 322 -23.97 -10.92 -10.02
N PRO A 323 -24.23 -9.89 -9.22
CA PRO A 323 -23.62 -8.55 -9.25
C PRO A 323 -22.14 -8.53 -8.82
N VAL A 324 -21.38 -7.54 -9.28
CA VAL A 324 -20.02 -7.28 -8.79
C VAL A 324 -20.10 -6.88 -7.31
N PRO A 325 -19.27 -7.47 -6.42
CA PRO A 325 -19.27 -7.12 -5.00
C PRO A 325 -18.97 -5.65 -4.75
N ASN A 326 -19.61 -5.09 -3.72
CA ASN A 326 -19.40 -3.69 -3.34
C ASN A 326 -17.99 -3.45 -2.81
N ASN A 327 -17.43 -2.31 -3.17
CA ASN A 327 -16.17 -1.84 -2.58
C ASN A 327 -16.40 -1.33 -1.17
N THR A 328 -15.53 -1.68 -0.25
CA THR A 328 -15.59 -1.22 1.14
C THR A 328 -14.22 -0.81 1.64
N ILE A 329 -14.20 0.20 2.51
CA ILE A 329 -13.04 0.49 3.35
C ILE A 329 -13.51 0.26 4.79
N THR A 330 -12.85 -0.67 5.46
CA THR A 330 -13.13 -1.02 6.86
C THR A 330 -11.96 -0.57 7.73
N ILE A 331 -12.24 0.13 8.81
CA ILE A 331 -11.26 0.41 9.85
C ILE A 331 -11.48 -0.60 10.97
N ARG A 332 -10.46 -1.42 11.22
CA ARG A 332 -10.43 -2.36 12.32
C ARG A 332 -9.54 -1.84 13.44
N HIS A 333 -10.08 -1.79 14.65
CA HIS A 333 -9.27 -1.58 15.85
C HIS A 333 -8.49 -2.86 16.16
N ILE A 334 -7.17 -2.72 16.21
CA ILE A 334 -6.23 -3.81 16.43
C ILE A 334 -5.77 -3.78 17.90
N THR A 335 -5.94 -4.89 18.57
CA THR A 335 -5.44 -5.07 19.94
C THR A 335 -3.97 -5.48 19.94
N GLU A 336 -3.31 -5.27 21.07
CA GLU A 336 -1.91 -5.71 21.25
C GLU A 336 -1.77 -7.24 21.09
N ALA A 337 -2.75 -8.00 21.55
CA ALA A 337 -2.77 -9.47 21.42
C ALA A 337 -2.85 -9.94 19.95
N GLU A 338 -3.46 -9.13 19.07
CA GLU A 338 -3.61 -9.43 17.64
C GLU A 338 -2.39 -9.02 16.80
N SER A 339 -1.47 -8.22 17.35
CA SER A 339 -0.37 -7.62 16.58
C SER A 339 1.01 -7.83 17.19
N ARG A 340 1.14 -8.11 18.48
CA ARG A 340 2.43 -8.30 19.14
C ARG A 340 3.00 -9.68 18.86
N PRO A 341 4.25 -9.80 18.38
CA PRO A 341 5.01 -11.05 18.32
C PRO A 341 5.09 -11.72 19.70
N LYS A 342 4.98 -13.06 19.73
CA LYS A 342 4.99 -13.83 20.97
C LYS A 342 6.39 -14.27 21.35
#